data_6e10504ce4c3c68cca5593ef0275d8b9
#
_entry.id   6e10504ce4c3c68cca5593ef0275d8b9
#
_cell.length_a   1.000
_cell.length_b   1.000
_cell.length_c   1.000
_cell.angle_alpha   90.00
_cell.angle_beta   90.00
_cell.angle_gamma   90.00
#
_symmetry.space_group_name_H-M   'P 1'
#
loop_
_entity.id
_entity.type
_entity.pdbx_description
1 polymer ?
#
loop_
_entity_poly.entity_id
_entity_poly.type
_entity_poly.pdbx_seq_one_letter_code
_entity_poly.pdbx_strand_id
1 'polypeptide(L)'
;MLFHFFPNEGYPAEILLISPDGKKVGYDYETKKEVAEIRGSGYFTDVQPNLEGPDSPPWRELEVMWPDTMGKYILKVYGIKDSMYDLSVSFEDRKGNFIDYQQGLNGVISKGDLHEYILYYSTSHDIFLSSVKKVVDFNLIDKQLRLSVKRGYIDKKLGKELLNKWSKFKKSYPKNPNKEVLKELIDRIELEKQKYKDIREDELIHMADFVSLDLLSKDIKSFLDELK
;
A
#
# COMPACT_ATOMS: atom_id res chain seq x y z
N MET A 1 8.76 10.50 11.73
CA MET A 1 8.18 9.71 10.61
C MET A 1 7.65 8.45 11.23
N LEU A 2 6.38 8.23 11.16
CA LEU A 2 5.70 7.12 11.80
C LEU A 2 4.92 6.33 10.74
N PHE A 3 5.04 5.03 10.76
CA PHE A 3 4.35 4.12 9.85
C PHE A 3 3.50 3.17 10.67
N HIS A 4 2.19 3.25 10.50
CA HIS A 4 1.25 2.34 11.12
C HIS A 4 0.73 1.35 10.10
N PHE A 5 0.62 0.13 10.52
CA PHE A 5 0.13 -0.96 9.71
C PHE A 5 -1.07 -1.61 10.41
N PHE A 6 -2.27 -1.29 9.95
CA PHE A 6 -3.51 -1.78 10.54
C PHE A 6 -4.02 -3.03 9.82
N PRO A 7 -4.05 -4.18 10.47
CA PRO A 7 -4.60 -5.39 9.88
C PRO A 7 -6.01 -5.68 10.43
N ASN A 8 -6.91 -6.03 9.53
CA ASN A 8 -8.22 -6.56 9.95
C ASN A 8 -8.14 -7.99 10.52
N GLU A 9 -7.02 -8.71 10.36
CA GLU A 9 -6.87 -10.12 10.75
C GLU A 9 -5.46 -10.46 11.28
N GLY A 10 -4.84 -9.59 12.11
CA GLY A 10 -3.41 -9.68 12.47
C GLY A 10 -2.51 -9.31 11.28
N TYR A 11 -1.29 -8.83 11.54
CA TYR A 11 -0.45 -8.21 10.49
C TYR A 11 -0.20 -9.15 9.30
N PRO A 12 -0.63 -8.76 8.08
CA PRO A 12 -0.49 -9.57 6.87
C PRO A 12 0.86 -9.41 6.21
N ALA A 13 1.65 -8.44 6.64
CA ALA A 13 2.93 -8.11 6.03
C ALA A 13 3.91 -7.55 7.07
N GLU A 14 5.18 -7.59 6.74
CA GLU A 14 6.26 -6.93 7.45
C GLU A 14 6.70 -5.70 6.65
N ILE A 15 7.28 -4.71 7.34
CA ILE A 15 7.76 -3.47 6.71
C ILE A 15 9.25 -3.27 6.95
N LEU A 16 9.92 -2.72 5.94
CA LEU A 16 11.32 -2.33 5.98
C LEU A 16 11.49 -0.95 5.34
N LEU A 17 12.03 -0.01 6.08
CA LEU A 17 12.43 1.30 5.57
C LEU A 17 13.93 1.33 5.29
N ILE A 18 14.30 1.84 4.13
CA ILE A 18 15.69 2.03 3.71
C ILE A 18 15.91 3.53 3.48
N SER A 19 16.88 4.10 4.21
CA SER A 19 17.26 5.50 4.10
C SER A 19 18.11 5.80 2.84
N PRO A 20 18.29 7.07 2.47
CA PRO A 20 19.14 7.45 1.32
C PRO A 20 20.60 6.99 1.42
N ASP A 21 21.14 6.81 2.64
CA ASP A 21 22.48 6.29 2.91
C ASP A 21 22.53 4.75 3.06
N GLY A 22 21.42 4.08 2.77
CA GLY A 22 21.33 2.61 2.75
C GLY A 22 21.10 1.93 4.09
N LYS A 23 20.95 2.70 5.20
CA LYS A 23 20.61 2.14 6.51
C LYS A 23 19.16 1.66 6.54
N LYS A 24 18.92 0.66 7.37
CA LYS A 24 17.63 -0.04 7.42
C LYS A 24 16.98 0.04 8.80
N VAL A 25 15.65 0.07 8.84
CA VAL A 25 14.85 -0.18 10.05
C VAL A 25 13.59 -0.97 9.66
N GLY A 26 13.21 -1.93 10.48
CA GLY A 26 12.08 -2.82 10.25
C GLY A 26 12.50 -4.28 10.09
N TYR A 27 11.71 -5.07 9.41
CA TYR A 27 12.01 -6.49 9.16
C TYR A 27 12.70 -6.68 7.81
N ASP A 28 13.97 -7.05 7.84
CA ASP A 28 14.72 -7.40 6.63
C ASP A 28 14.42 -8.86 6.25
N TYR A 29 13.60 -9.05 5.24
CA TYR A 29 13.16 -10.38 4.81
C TYR A 29 14.28 -11.22 4.14
N GLU A 30 15.36 -10.58 3.67
CA GLU A 30 16.53 -11.27 3.10
C GLU A 30 17.34 -11.95 4.20
N THR A 31 17.55 -11.25 5.30
CA THR A 31 18.26 -11.77 6.47
C THR A 31 17.35 -12.44 7.48
N LYS A 32 16.03 -12.27 7.36
CA LYS A 32 14.97 -12.73 8.28
C LYS A 32 15.16 -12.22 9.71
N LYS A 33 15.56 -10.94 9.84
CA LYS A 33 15.85 -10.31 11.12
C LYS A 33 15.22 -8.91 11.17
N GLU A 34 14.86 -8.51 12.38
CA GLU A 34 14.58 -7.12 12.66
C GLU A 34 15.89 -6.33 12.75
N VAL A 35 15.91 -5.14 12.15
CA VAL A 35 17.07 -4.26 12.09
C VAL A 35 16.67 -2.84 12.51
N ALA A 36 17.57 -2.09 13.14
CA ALA A 36 17.38 -0.71 13.56
C ALA A 36 18.70 0.06 13.40
N GLU A 37 19.12 0.26 12.14
CA GLU A 37 20.39 0.93 11.81
C GLU A 37 20.25 2.46 11.72
N ILE A 38 19.02 2.96 11.49
CA ILE A 38 18.73 4.39 11.45
C ILE A 38 18.67 4.89 12.89
N ARG A 39 19.44 5.95 13.18
CA ARG A 39 19.48 6.53 14.54
C ARG A 39 18.09 7.03 14.96
N GLY A 40 17.70 6.74 16.19
CA GLY A 40 16.40 7.14 16.74
C GLY A 40 15.21 6.44 16.07
N SER A 41 15.43 5.25 15.51
CA SER A 41 14.37 4.44 14.94
C SER A 41 14.03 3.22 15.80
N GLY A 42 12.83 2.70 15.60
CA GLY A 42 12.35 1.47 16.20
C GLY A 42 11.34 0.75 15.29
N TYR A 43 11.19 -0.55 15.55
CA TYR A 43 10.21 -1.39 14.91
C TYR A 43 9.50 -2.21 15.97
N PHE A 44 8.19 -2.08 16.06
CA PHE A 44 7.41 -2.58 17.18
C PHE A 44 6.21 -3.38 16.70
N THR A 45 5.76 -4.26 17.58
CA THR A 45 4.40 -4.80 17.52
C THR A 45 3.60 -4.12 18.61
N ASP A 46 2.50 -3.52 18.24
CA ASP A 46 1.60 -2.86 19.19
C ASP A 46 0.22 -3.48 19.17
N VAL A 47 -0.51 -3.32 20.26
CA VAL A 47 -1.87 -3.80 20.48
C VAL A 47 -2.65 -2.73 21.20
N GLN A 48 -3.75 -2.27 20.64
CA GLN A 48 -4.62 -1.34 21.36
C GLN A 48 -5.50 -2.10 22.36
N PRO A 49 -5.31 -1.88 23.66
CA PRO A 49 -6.15 -2.51 24.69
C PRO A 49 -7.60 -2.06 24.50
N ASN A 50 -8.52 -3.00 24.54
CA ASN A 50 -9.94 -2.69 24.58
C ASN A 50 -10.49 -3.00 25.97
N LEU A 51 -10.88 -1.96 26.72
CA LEU A 51 -11.37 -2.08 28.09
C LEU A 51 -12.74 -2.80 28.18
N GLU A 52 -13.48 -2.90 27.09
CA GLU A 52 -14.83 -3.46 27.07
C GLU A 52 -14.96 -4.73 26.19
N GLY A 53 -13.85 -5.22 25.61
CA GLY A 53 -13.85 -6.37 24.70
C GLY A 53 -12.46 -6.96 24.48
N PRO A 54 -12.31 -7.84 23.49
CA PRO A 54 -10.99 -8.34 23.13
C PRO A 54 -10.12 -7.21 22.58
N ASP A 55 -8.82 -7.26 22.88
CA ASP A 55 -7.85 -6.33 22.35
C ASP A 55 -7.89 -6.28 20.82
N SER A 56 -7.49 -5.14 20.24
CA SER A 56 -7.35 -5.04 18.79
C SER A 56 -6.35 -6.08 18.27
N PRO A 57 -6.50 -6.55 17.03
CA PRO A 57 -5.43 -7.33 16.40
C PRO A 57 -4.10 -6.57 16.46
N PRO A 58 -2.98 -7.25 16.73
CA PRO A 58 -1.68 -6.61 16.78
C PRO A 58 -1.33 -5.98 15.42
N TRP A 59 -0.73 -4.79 15.45
CA TRP A 59 -0.22 -4.11 14.25
C TRP A 59 1.29 -3.91 14.32
N ARG A 60 1.89 -3.64 13.17
CA ARG A 60 3.30 -3.28 13.08
C ARG A 60 3.44 -1.78 13.01
N GLU A 61 4.37 -1.27 13.77
CA GLU A 61 4.74 0.13 13.82
C GLU A 61 6.23 0.30 13.57
N LEU A 62 6.58 1.22 12.69
CA LEU A 62 7.94 1.62 12.40
C LEU A 62 8.06 3.11 12.62
N GLU A 63 8.94 3.49 13.53
CA GLU A 63 9.19 4.87 13.89
C GLU A 63 10.59 5.30 13.50
N VAL A 64 10.73 6.53 12.99
CA VAL A 64 12.02 7.21 12.83
C VAL A 64 11.89 8.62 13.38
N MET A 65 12.46 8.84 14.56
CA MET A 65 12.51 10.16 15.17
C MET A 65 13.65 10.97 14.55
N TRP A 66 13.29 12.14 13.97
CA TRP A 66 14.24 13.11 13.40
C TRP A 66 15.29 12.47 12.48
N PRO A 67 14.86 12.00 11.30
CA PRO A 67 15.80 11.39 10.36
C PRO A 67 16.98 12.33 10.08
N ASP A 68 18.20 11.82 10.25
CA ASP A 68 19.43 12.59 10.04
C ASP A 68 19.68 12.86 8.54
N THR A 69 19.09 12.05 7.66
CA THR A 69 19.33 12.07 6.22
C THR A 69 18.09 12.54 5.47
N MET A 70 18.23 13.60 4.67
CA MET A 70 17.19 14.03 3.73
C MET A 70 17.31 13.27 2.41
N GLY A 71 16.20 13.14 1.70
CA GLY A 71 16.18 12.56 0.36
C GLY A 71 15.18 11.42 0.18
N LYS A 72 15.53 10.52 -0.72
CA LYS A 72 14.67 9.40 -1.13
C LYS A 72 14.83 8.22 -0.17
N TYR A 73 13.74 7.90 0.52
CA TYR A 73 13.59 6.66 1.28
C TYR A 73 12.83 5.62 0.46
N ILE A 74 13.08 4.35 0.71
CA ILE A 74 12.34 3.24 0.12
C ILE A 74 11.67 2.47 1.24
N LEU A 75 10.34 2.42 1.22
CA LEU A 75 9.57 1.58 2.12
C LEU A 75 9.15 0.30 1.37
N LYS A 76 9.49 -0.83 1.94
CA LYS A 76 9.16 -2.14 1.43
C LYS A 76 8.10 -2.78 2.32
N VAL A 77 7.03 -3.30 1.72
CA VAL A 77 5.98 -4.07 2.38
C VAL A 77 6.06 -5.50 1.87
N TYR A 78 6.39 -6.43 2.76
CA TYR A 78 6.59 -7.84 2.44
C TYR A 78 5.44 -8.68 2.96
N GLY A 79 4.71 -9.37 2.07
CA GLY A 79 3.57 -10.21 2.41
C GLY A 79 3.96 -11.49 3.14
N ILE A 80 3.42 -11.70 4.34
CA ILE A 80 3.60 -12.96 5.10
C ILE A 80 2.39 -13.88 4.97
N LYS A 81 1.25 -13.35 4.54
CA LYS A 81 0.04 -14.10 4.18
C LYS A 81 -0.73 -13.40 3.06
N ASP A 82 -1.66 -14.14 2.41
CA ASP A 82 -2.58 -13.58 1.40
C ASP A 82 -3.63 -12.70 2.11
N SER A 83 -3.59 -11.39 1.96
CA SER A 83 -4.54 -10.48 2.61
C SER A 83 -4.55 -9.08 1.97
N MET A 84 -5.47 -8.25 2.44
CA MET A 84 -5.35 -6.78 2.32
C MET A 84 -4.51 -6.25 3.47
N TYR A 85 -3.85 -5.12 3.24
CA TYR A 85 -3.22 -4.32 4.27
C TYR A 85 -3.63 -2.86 4.15
N ASP A 86 -3.63 -2.18 5.26
CA ASP A 86 -3.75 -0.74 5.38
C ASP A 86 -2.46 -0.19 5.99
N LEU A 87 -1.86 0.78 5.32
CA LEU A 87 -0.62 1.40 5.74
C LEU A 87 -0.82 2.91 5.82
N SER A 88 -0.65 3.47 6.99
CA SER A 88 -0.58 4.91 7.17
C SER A 88 0.85 5.37 7.35
N VAL A 89 1.16 6.54 6.83
CA VAL A 89 2.45 7.21 7.01
C VAL A 89 2.18 8.60 7.55
N SER A 90 2.71 8.88 8.73
CA SER A 90 2.64 10.20 9.35
C SER A 90 4.04 10.80 9.52
N PHE A 91 4.10 12.12 9.51
CA PHE A 91 5.32 12.89 9.75
C PHE A 91 5.09 13.82 10.92
N GLU A 92 6.07 13.93 11.80
CA GLU A 92 6.11 14.90 12.88
C GLU A 92 7.13 15.97 12.55
N ASP A 93 6.76 17.25 12.73
CA ASP A 93 7.69 18.35 12.61
C ASP A 93 8.61 18.43 13.85
N ARG A 94 9.66 19.26 13.79
CA ARG A 94 10.58 19.46 14.92
C ARG A 94 9.93 20.10 16.17
N LYS A 95 8.69 20.56 16.05
CA LYS A 95 7.91 21.12 17.16
C LYS A 95 6.94 20.10 17.77
N GLY A 96 6.93 18.87 17.25
CA GLY A 96 6.02 17.82 17.68
C GLY A 96 4.61 17.94 17.09
N ASN A 97 4.42 18.73 16.04
CA ASN A 97 3.13 18.77 15.36
C ASN A 97 3.04 17.59 14.37
N PHE A 98 2.04 16.78 14.55
CA PHE A 98 1.70 15.74 13.59
C PHE A 98 1.19 16.38 12.30
N ILE A 99 1.85 16.06 11.20
CA ILE A 99 1.32 16.27 9.87
C ILE A 99 0.81 14.91 9.44
N ASP A 100 -0.48 14.70 9.64
CA ASP A 100 -1.13 13.45 9.24
C ASP A 100 -1.17 13.39 7.71
N TYR A 101 -0.34 12.55 7.14
CA TYR A 101 -0.33 12.27 5.71
C TYR A 101 -1.03 10.94 5.49
N GLN A 102 -2.34 10.95 5.73
CA GLN A 102 -3.21 9.83 5.37
C GLN A 102 -3.40 9.78 3.86
N GLN A 103 -2.40 9.30 3.16
CA GLN A 103 -2.70 8.64 1.89
C GLN A 103 -3.00 7.18 2.24
N GLY A 104 -4.19 6.72 1.93
CA GLY A 104 -4.53 5.30 2.01
C GLY A 104 -3.54 4.51 1.15
N LEU A 105 -2.42 4.12 1.74
CA LEU A 105 -1.37 3.31 1.12
C LEU A 105 -1.72 1.83 1.26
N ASN A 106 -2.97 1.52 0.95
CA ASN A 106 -3.51 0.19 1.10
C ASN A 106 -3.04 -0.72 -0.03
N GLY A 107 -3.12 -2.02 0.16
CA GLY A 107 -2.77 -2.96 -0.88
C GLY A 107 -3.35 -4.35 -0.64
N VAL A 108 -3.43 -5.10 -1.73
CA VAL A 108 -3.73 -6.53 -1.71
C VAL A 108 -2.41 -7.26 -1.98
N ILE A 109 -1.95 -8.07 -1.04
CA ILE A 109 -0.63 -8.68 -1.10
C ILE A 109 -0.71 -10.19 -0.87
N SER A 110 0.05 -10.96 -1.64
CA SER A 110 0.21 -12.40 -1.43
C SER A 110 1.41 -12.69 -0.54
N LYS A 111 1.39 -13.84 0.10
CA LYS A 111 2.57 -14.36 0.79
C LYS A 111 3.78 -14.41 -0.15
N GLY A 112 4.87 -13.78 0.26
CA GLY A 112 6.11 -13.69 -0.52
C GLY A 112 6.17 -12.56 -1.54
N ASP A 113 5.10 -11.80 -1.72
CA ASP A 113 5.11 -10.60 -2.57
C ASP A 113 5.76 -9.42 -1.87
N LEU A 114 6.27 -8.50 -2.68
CA LEU A 114 6.91 -7.27 -2.24
C LEU A 114 6.22 -6.09 -2.91
N HIS A 115 5.76 -5.13 -2.11
CA HIS A 115 5.33 -3.82 -2.59
C HIS A 115 6.35 -2.78 -2.18
N GLU A 116 6.62 -1.83 -3.05
CA GLU A 116 7.57 -0.73 -2.77
C GLU A 116 6.87 0.61 -2.83
N TYR A 117 7.26 1.50 -1.91
CA TYR A 117 6.85 2.89 -1.88
C TYR A 117 8.10 3.76 -1.84
N ILE A 118 8.07 4.85 -2.57
CA ILE A 118 9.11 5.88 -2.56
C ILE A 118 8.59 7.04 -1.73
N LEU A 119 9.39 7.43 -0.72
CA LEU A 119 9.13 8.59 0.11
C LEU A 119 10.25 9.61 -0.10
N TYR A 120 9.88 10.88 -0.20
CA TYR A 120 10.85 11.96 -0.22
C TYR A 120 10.73 12.76 1.07
N TYR A 121 11.76 12.72 1.89
CA TYR A 121 11.84 13.46 3.14
C TYR A 121 12.71 14.69 3.01
N SER A 122 12.22 15.85 3.46
CA SER A 122 12.94 17.12 3.49
C SER A 122 12.67 17.85 4.81
N THR A 123 13.71 18.50 5.36
CA THR A 123 13.62 19.31 6.57
C THR A 123 13.59 20.81 6.30
N SER A 124 13.38 21.25 5.05
CA SER A 124 13.30 22.67 4.75
C SER A 124 12.14 23.32 5.50
N HIS A 125 12.38 24.49 6.11
CA HIS A 125 11.53 25.09 7.14
C HIS A 125 10.10 25.43 6.74
N ASP A 126 9.78 25.42 5.45
CA ASP A 126 8.52 25.97 4.96
C ASP A 126 7.60 24.97 4.25
N ILE A 127 8.08 23.77 3.91
CA ILE A 127 7.26 22.82 3.17
C ILE A 127 7.73 21.40 3.49
N PHE A 128 6.95 20.67 4.29
CA PHE A 128 7.05 19.21 4.34
C PHE A 128 6.54 18.64 3.01
N LEU A 129 7.40 18.64 2.01
CA LEU A 129 7.15 17.95 0.75
C LEU A 129 7.56 16.48 0.89
N SER A 130 6.84 15.78 1.76
CA SER A 130 6.95 14.33 1.78
C SER A 130 5.89 13.80 0.85
N SER A 131 6.29 13.37 -0.32
CA SER A 131 5.42 12.63 -1.22
C SER A 131 5.66 11.15 -1.02
N VAL A 132 4.59 10.38 -0.89
CA VAL A 132 4.65 8.92 -0.90
C VAL A 132 4.09 8.43 -2.22
N LYS A 133 4.89 7.69 -2.96
CA LYS A 133 4.47 7.12 -4.25
C LYS A 133 4.66 5.60 -4.21
N LYS A 134 3.57 4.85 -4.46
CA LYS A 134 3.65 3.40 -4.69
C LYS A 134 4.34 3.12 -6.03
N VAL A 135 5.25 2.20 -6.04
CA VAL A 135 5.86 1.69 -7.27
C VAL A 135 4.90 0.66 -7.88
N VAL A 136 4.32 0.99 -9.02
CA VAL A 136 3.33 0.15 -9.69
C VAL A 136 3.90 -0.37 -10.99
N ASP A 137 3.99 -1.68 -11.12
CA ASP A 137 4.38 -2.35 -12.35
C ASP A 137 3.30 -3.32 -12.82
N PHE A 138 3.51 -3.88 -13.99
CA PHE A 138 2.62 -4.87 -14.59
C PHE A 138 2.40 -6.10 -13.69
N ASN A 139 3.45 -6.60 -13.04
CA ASN A 139 3.37 -7.80 -12.22
C ASN A 139 2.57 -7.56 -10.94
N LEU A 140 2.71 -6.39 -10.35
CA LEU A 140 1.93 -5.99 -9.16
C LEU A 140 0.43 -6.00 -9.49
N ILE A 141 0.03 -5.38 -10.61
CA ILE A 141 -1.38 -5.33 -11.02
C ILE A 141 -1.92 -6.75 -11.32
N ASP A 142 -1.16 -7.59 -12.05
CA ASP A 142 -1.57 -8.97 -12.36
C ASP A 142 -1.81 -9.79 -11.09
N LYS A 143 -0.90 -9.71 -10.12
CA LYS A 143 -0.99 -10.41 -8.84
C LYS A 143 -2.16 -9.90 -7.99
N GLN A 144 -2.28 -8.58 -7.86
CA GLN A 144 -3.33 -7.95 -7.08
C GLN A 144 -4.73 -8.30 -7.60
N LEU A 145 -4.94 -8.24 -8.93
CA LEU A 145 -6.20 -8.63 -9.54
C LEU A 145 -6.54 -10.10 -9.30
N ARG A 146 -5.56 -11.00 -9.50
CA ARG A 146 -5.76 -12.44 -9.27
C ARG A 146 -6.06 -12.76 -7.81
N LEU A 147 -5.34 -12.14 -6.88
CA LEU A 147 -5.55 -12.35 -5.46
C LEU A 147 -6.93 -11.83 -5.02
N SER A 148 -7.32 -10.64 -5.47
CA SER A 148 -8.64 -10.06 -5.16
C SER A 148 -9.78 -10.97 -5.62
N VAL A 149 -9.66 -11.57 -6.81
CA VAL A 149 -10.66 -12.54 -7.29
C VAL A 149 -10.61 -13.85 -6.50
N LYS A 150 -9.42 -14.37 -6.21
CA LYS A 150 -9.22 -15.62 -5.43
C LYS A 150 -9.80 -15.52 -4.03
N ARG A 151 -9.61 -14.37 -3.38
CA ARG A 151 -10.07 -14.11 -2.00
C ARG A 151 -11.54 -13.68 -1.91
N GLY A 152 -12.19 -13.45 -3.05
CA GLY A 152 -13.55 -12.97 -3.11
C GLY A 152 -13.70 -11.48 -2.77
N TYR A 153 -12.59 -10.71 -2.80
CA TYR A 153 -12.61 -9.26 -2.66
C TYR A 153 -13.19 -8.55 -3.91
N ILE A 154 -13.36 -9.27 -5.00
CA ILE A 154 -14.06 -8.86 -6.20
C ILE A 154 -15.02 -9.98 -6.57
N ASP A 155 -16.29 -9.62 -6.83
CA ASP A 155 -17.31 -10.57 -7.28
C ASP A 155 -16.78 -11.46 -8.41
N LYS A 156 -17.10 -12.74 -8.36
CA LYS A 156 -16.57 -13.76 -9.28
C LYS A 156 -16.87 -13.46 -10.75
N LYS A 157 -18.06 -12.91 -11.06
CA LYS A 157 -18.47 -12.58 -12.44
C LYS A 157 -17.67 -11.38 -12.95
N LEU A 158 -17.60 -10.31 -12.13
CA LEU A 158 -16.79 -9.14 -12.42
C LEU A 158 -15.31 -9.51 -12.54
N GLY A 159 -14.78 -10.27 -11.58
CA GLY A 159 -13.39 -10.72 -11.58
C GLY A 159 -13.01 -11.47 -12.86
N LYS A 160 -13.89 -12.35 -13.38
CA LYS A 160 -13.68 -13.04 -14.66
C LYS A 160 -13.63 -12.06 -15.84
N GLU A 161 -14.51 -11.05 -15.83
CA GLU A 161 -14.53 -10.01 -16.87
C GLU A 161 -13.22 -9.19 -16.86
N LEU A 162 -12.81 -8.70 -15.67
CA LEU A 162 -11.58 -7.93 -15.52
C LEU A 162 -10.33 -8.74 -15.91
N LEU A 163 -10.24 -10.00 -15.49
CA LEU A 163 -9.14 -10.90 -15.88
C LEU A 163 -9.09 -11.13 -17.39
N ASN A 164 -10.23 -11.23 -18.07
CA ASN A 164 -10.26 -11.37 -19.53
C ASN A 164 -9.74 -10.10 -20.23
N LYS A 165 -10.15 -8.89 -19.77
CA LYS A 165 -9.63 -7.62 -20.29
C LYS A 165 -8.12 -7.49 -20.02
N TRP A 166 -7.68 -7.80 -18.81
CA TRP A 166 -6.27 -7.78 -18.43
C TRP A 166 -5.44 -8.75 -19.31
N SER A 167 -5.96 -9.95 -19.59
CA SER A 167 -5.30 -10.92 -20.47
C SER A 167 -5.14 -10.43 -21.91
N LYS A 168 -6.07 -9.61 -22.42
CA LYS A 168 -5.93 -8.95 -23.73
C LYS A 168 -4.79 -7.93 -23.72
N PHE A 169 -4.71 -7.10 -22.66
CA PHE A 169 -3.61 -6.17 -22.50
C PHE A 169 -2.26 -6.91 -22.41
N LYS A 170 -2.19 -7.96 -21.59
CA LYS A 170 -0.98 -8.78 -21.40
C LYS A 170 -0.39 -9.30 -22.72
N LYS A 171 -1.22 -9.65 -23.69
CA LYS A 171 -0.77 -10.14 -25.01
C LYS A 171 -0.04 -9.08 -25.84
N SER A 172 -0.34 -7.80 -25.63
CA SER A 172 0.29 -6.67 -26.33
C SER A 172 1.50 -6.09 -25.58
N TYR A 173 1.55 -6.26 -24.26
CA TYR A 173 2.61 -5.76 -23.40
C TYR A 173 3.86 -6.68 -23.42
N PRO A 174 5.12 -6.18 -23.42
CA PRO A 174 5.48 -4.75 -23.41
C PRO A 174 5.70 -4.13 -24.80
N LYS A 175 5.63 -4.92 -25.89
CA LYS A 175 6.06 -4.46 -27.23
C LYS A 175 5.17 -3.35 -27.81
N ASN A 176 3.87 -3.47 -27.63
CA ASN A 176 2.89 -2.49 -28.12
C ASN A 176 1.69 -2.44 -27.17
N PRO A 177 1.84 -1.74 -26.00
CA PRO A 177 0.79 -1.71 -24.98
C PRO A 177 -0.48 -1.04 -25.49
N ASN A 178 -1.58 -1.81 -25.53
CA ASN A 178 -2.88 -1.26 -25.93
C ASN A 178 -3.51 -0.48 -24.76
N LYS A 179 -3.26 0.83 -24.71
CA LYS A 179 -3.75 1.73 -23.66
C LYS A 179 -5.27 1.80 -23.59
N GLU A 180 -5.98 1.61 -24.70
CA GLU A 180 -7.45 1.64 -24.72
C GLU A 180 -8.04 0.49 -23.88
N VAL A 181 -7.40 -0.69 -23.90
CA VAL A 181 -7.82 -1.81 -23.03
C VAL A 181 -7.68 -1.45 -21.55
N LEU A 182 -6.65 -0.71 -21.17
CA LEU A 182 -6.49 -0.24 -19.77
C LEU A 182 -7.57 0.78 -19.40
N LYS A 183 -7.88 1.71 -20.31
CA LYS A 183 -8.98 2.68 -20.08
C LYS A 183 -10.33 1.97 -19.94
N GLU A 184 -10.65 1.04 -20.83
CA GLU A 184 -11.86 0.23 -20.70
C GLU A 184 -11.92 -0.55 -19.37
N LEU A 185 -10.77 -0.98 -18.88
CA LEU A 185 -10.69 -1.70 -17.60
C LEU A 185 -10.95 -0.76 -16.44
N ILE A 186 -10.37 0.45 -16.47
CA ILE A 186 -10.63 1.51 -15.50
C ILE A 186 -12.12 1.89 -15.51
N ASP A 187 -12.69 2.16 -16.68
CA ASP A 187 -14.09 2.56 -16.82
C ASP A 187 -15.02 1.49 -16.24
N ARG A 188 -14.71 0.22 -16.49
CA ARG A 188 -15.49 -0.90 -15.95
C ARG A 188 -15.42 -0.98 -14.42
N ILE A 189 -14.25 -0.72 -13.84
CA ILE A 189 -14.05 -0.69 -12.39
C ILE A 189 -14.80 0.51 -11.78
N GLU A 190 -14.68 1.70 -12.37
CA GLU A 190 -15.34 2.91 -11.88
C GLU A 190 -16.88 2.78 -11.96
N LEU A 191 -17.40 2.13 -13.00
CA LEU A 191 -18.83 1.81 -13.11
C LEU A 191 -19.28 0.88 -11.95
N GLU A 192 -18.48 -0.11 -11.59
CA GLU A 192 -18.81 -0.99 -10.48
C GLU A 192 -18.78 -0.25 -9.14
N LYS A 193 -17.76 0.61 -8.92
CA LYS A 193 -17.66 1.46 -7.71
C LYS A 193 -18.87 2.38 -7.53
N GLN A 194 -19.54 2.78 -8.62
CA GLN A 194 -20.76 3.62 -8.53
C GLN A 194 -21.90 2.98 -7.73
N LYS A 195 -21.91 1.64 -7.60
CA LYS A 195 -22.90 0.95 -6.77
C LYS A 195 -22.81 1.30 -5.29
N TYR A 196 -21.68 1.83 -4.87
CA TYR A 196 -21.36 2.17 -3.48
C TYR A 196 -21.52 3.67 -3.19
N LYS A 197 -22.04 4.48 -4.13
CA LYS A 197 -22.15 5.95 -3.99
C LYS A 197 -22.98 6.42 -2.80
N ASP A 198 -24.00 5.65 -2.45
CA ASP A 198 -24.95 6.01 -1.38
C ASP A 198 -24.54 5.42 -0.02
N ILE A 199 -23.37 4.72 0.02
CA ILE A 199 -22.83 4.14 1.24
C ILE A 199 -21.93 5.19 1.89
N ARG A 200 -22.04 5.34 3.21
CA ARG A 200 -21.22 6.27 3.98
C ARG A 200 -19.72 5.92 3.86
N GLU A 201 -18.87 6.94 3.85
CA GLU A 201 -17.44 6.77 3.64
C GLU A 201 -16.78 5.87 4.71
N ASP A 202 -17.23 5.99 5.96
CA ASP A 202 -16.78 5.13 7.07
C ASP A 202 -17.19 3.66 6.92
N GLU A 203 -18.32 3.39 6.26
CA GLU A 203 -18.76 2.04 5.93
C GLU A 203 -17.98 1.47 4.72
N LEU A 204 -17.64 2.32 3.73
CA LEU A 204 -16.88 1.92 2.54
C LEU A 204 -15.48 1.41 2.87
N ILE A 205 -14.82 2.01 3.87
CA ILE A 205 -13.47 1.64 4.29
C ILE A 205 -13.41 0.17 4.71
N HIS A 206 -14.50 -0.39 5.21
CA HIS A 206 -14.58 -1.78 5.66
C HIS A 206 -15.08 -2.77 4.59
N MET A 207 -15.49 -2.27 3.43
CA MET A 207 -15.99 -3.11 2.34
C MET A 207 -14.85 -3.58 1.44
N ALA A 208 -14.47 -4.85 1.56
CA ALA A 208 -13.38 -5.44 0.80
C ALA A 208 -13.52 -5.25 -0.72
N ASP A 209 -14.74 -5.36 -1.25
CA ASP A 209 -15.02 -5.17 -2.68
C ASP A 209 -14.70 -3.76 -3.14
N PHE A 210 -15.19 -2.74 -2.44
CA PHE A 210 -14.94 -1.34 -2.78
C PHE A 210 -13.46 -1.00 -2.69
N VAL A 211 -12.81 -1.34 -1.56
CA VAL A 211 -11.39 -1.07 -1.31
C VAL A 211 -10.54 -1.74 -2.39
N SER A 212 -10.82 -2.99 -2.72
CA SER A 212 -10.08 -3.73 -3.74
C SER A 212 -10.21 -3.13 -5.14
N LEU A 213 -11.41 -2.68 -5.50
CA LEU A 213 -11.69 -2.01 -6.79
C LEU A 213 -11.02 -0.63 -6.85
N ASP A 214 -11.05 0.12 -5.74
CA ASP A 214 -10.43 1.45 -5.67
C ASP A 214 -8.91 1.37 -5.83
N LEU A 215 -8.27 0.45 -5.11
CA LEU A 215 -6.85 0.18 -5.22
C LEU A 215 -6.45 -0.23 -6.63
N LEU A 216 -7.19 -1.17 -7.22
CA LEU A 216 -6.92 -1.65 -8.57
C LEU A 216 -7.06 -0.52 -9.61
N SER A 217 -8.08 0.32 -9.49
CA SER A 217 -8.26 1.49 -10.37
C SER A 217 -7.10 2.47 -10.25
N LYS A 218 -6.69 2.82 -9.02
CA LYS A 218 -5.56 3.72 -8.75
C LYS A 218 -4.26 3.17 -9.32
N ASP A 219 -3.97 1.89 -9.10
CA ASP A 219 -2.75 1.25 -9.58
C ASP A 219 -2.72 1.17 -11.11
N ILE A 220 -3.84 0.84 -11.78
CA ILE A 220 -3.91 0.83 -13.25
C ILE A 220 -3.76 2.23 -13.83
N LYS A 221 -4.35 3.27 -13.21
CA LYS A 221 -4.18 4.67 -13.63
C LYS A 221 -2.71 5.08 -13.51
N SER A 222 -2.06 4.82 -12.38
CA SER A 222 -0.64 5.11 -12.18
C SER A 222 0.23 4.41 -13.22
N PHE A 223 -0.04 3.15 -13.51
CA PHE A 223 0.68 2.39 -14.52
C PHE A 223 0.45 2.94 -15.95
N LEU A 224 -0.79 3.32 -16.28
CA LEU A 224 -1.14 3.92 -17.57
C LEU A 224 -0.39 5.23 -17.82
N ASP A 225 -0.22 6.06 -16.78
CA ASP A 225 0.49 7.33 -16.84
C ASP A 225 2.01 7.14 -17.08
N GLU A 226 2.56 6.00 -16.65
CA GLU A 226 3.97 5.65 -16.87
C GLU A 226 4.23 5.02 -18.26
N LEU A 227 3.20 4.54 -18.94
CA LEU A 227 3.30 4.05 -20.32
C LEU A 227 3.39 5.23 -21.30
N LYS A 228 4.58 5.79 -21.45
CA LYS A 228 4.87 6.88 -22.40
C LYS A 228 5.04 6.37 -23.83
#